data_97501c1fbe490eace814ef3cc82401c5
#
_entry.id   97501c1fbe490eace814ef3cc82401c5
#
_cell.length_a   1.000
_cell.length_b   1.000
_cell.length_c   1.000
_cell.angle_alpha   90.00
_cell.angle_beta   90.00
_cell.angle_gamma   90.00
#
_symmetry.space_group_name_H-M   'P 1'
#
loop_
_entity.id
_entity.type
_entity.pdbx_description
1 polymer ?
#
loop_
_entity_poly.entity_id
_entity_poly.type
_entity_poly.pdbx_seq_one_letter_code
_entity_poly.pdbx_strand_id
1 'polypeptide(L)'
;MGLAAAKLVSEAGYYTILVGRTASKLDKAVTDLRAAGGEAEAFSCDVSDRESCFALAKHAAECGEVKALLHIAGLSPHMGDAEKILRGNALGTVNINDAFYEVMAPGGCVIDTSSMSAYLAPQFIMPQGAYKLARTDREKFIKKLLARASIAPKEARPGLAYAISKHFVIWFAKTDAARFGAKNVRCLSVTPGNFDTPMGALESEQADVFKKYSALKRNGRPEEIAALFTMLLDERLGFLTGTDIIMDGGVVASGATAE
;
A
#
# COMPACT_ATOMS: atom_id res chain seq x y z
N MET A 1 6.36 7.80 4.28
CA MET A 1 4.92 7.65 4.58
C MET A 1 4.70 6.74 5.78
N GLY A 2 5.08 5.44 5.76
CA GLY A 2 4.78 4.48 6.83
C GLY A 2 5.24 4.90 8.24
N LEU A 3 6.46 5.42 8.39
CA LEU A 3 6.93 5.88 9.70
C LEU A 3 6.16 7.11 10.21
N ALA A 4 5.80 8.04 9.32
CA ALA A 4 4.97 9.19 9.70
C ALA A 4 3.54 8.74 10.11
N ALA A 5 2.96 7.76 9.38
CA ALA A 5 1.68 7.18 9.75
C ALA A 5 1.76 6.47 11.12
N ALA A 6 2.79 5.65 11.35
CA ALA A 6 3.00 4.95 12.62
C ALA A 6 3.07 5.93 13.80
N LYS A 7 3.72 7.09 13.61
CA LYS A 7 3.80 8.12 14.65
C LYS A 7 2.42 8.67 15.01
N LEU A 8 1.62 9.10 14.03
CA LEU A 8 0.29 9.66 14.31
C LEU A 8 -0.69 8.62 14.85
N VAL A 9 -0.61 7.37 14.37
CA VAL A 9 -1.43 6.27 14.88
C VAL A 9 -1.07 5.93 16.33
N SER A 10 0.23 5.92 16.67
CA SER A 10 0.68 5.75 18.04
C SER A 10 0.23 6.90 18.96
N GLU A 11 0.32 8.15 18.48
CA GLU A 11 -0.20 9.33 19.19
C GLU A 11 -1.73 9.27 19.38
N ALA A 12 -2.44 8.58 18.50
CA ALA A 12 -3.89 8.32 18.63
C ALA A 12 -4.21 7.17 19.62
N GLY A 13 -3.21 6.60 20.31
CA GLY A 13 -3.38 5.60 21.37
C GLY A 13 -3.38 4.14 20.89
N TYR A 14 -2.98 3.87 19.65
CA TYR A 14 -2.82 2.49 19.19
C TYR A 14 -1.48 1.91 19.62
N TYR A 15 -1.47 0.67 20.13
CA TYR A 15 -0.27 -0.15 20.14
C TYR A 15 0.18 -0.44 18.72
N THR A 16 1.40 -0.06 18.35
CA THR A 16 1.84 -0.03 16.95
C THR A 16 2.91 -1.07 16.68
N ILE A 17 2.63 -2.03 15.79
CA ILE A 17 3.62 -2.98 15.29
C ILE A 17 4.24 -2.42 14.01
N LEU A 18 5.51 -2.02 14.09
CA LEU A 18 6.30 -1.54 12.96
C LEU A 18 6.84 -2.72 12.15
N VAL A 19 6.50 -2.77 10.87
CA VAL A 19 6.81 -3.92 10.02
C VAL A 19 7.75 -3.53 8.88
N GLY A 20 8.75 -4.36 8.65
CA GLY A 20 9.71 -4.18 7.56
C GLY A 20 10.72 -5.32 7.51
N ARG A 21 11.67 -5.24 6.55
CA ARG A 21 12.69 -6.28 6.34
C ARG A 21 14.04 -6.01 7.02
N THR A 22 14.25 -4.80 7.51
CA THR A 22 15.56 -4.37 8.03
C THR A 22 15.44 -4.11 9.53
N ALA A 23 15.90 -5.04 10.36
CA ALA A 23 15.79 -4.97 11.82
C ALA A 23 16.33 -3.65 12.39
N SER A 24 17.54 -3.23 12.01
CA SER A 24 18.15 -2.00 12.54
C SER A 24 17.35 -0.72 12.26
N LYS A 25 16.63 -0.66 11.13
CA LYS A 25 15.74 0.47 10.82
C LYS A 25 14.47 0.43 11.65
N LEU A 26 13.94 -0.78 11.90
CA LEU A 26 12.78 -0.99 12.76
C LEU A 26 13.09 -0.64 14.20
N ASP A 27 14.22 -1.11 14.75
CA ASP A 27 14.63 -0.85 16.11
C ASP A 27 14.78 0.66 16.40
N LYS A 28 15.41 1.39 15.44
CA LYS A 28 15.48 2.85 15.52
C LYS A 28 14.09 3.49 15.54
N ALA A 29 13.22 3.08 14.65
CA ALA A 29 11.88 3.64 14.53
C ALA A 29 11.02 3.36 15.79
N VAL A 30 11.13 2.16 16.38
CA VAL A 30 10.49 1.81 17.66
C VAL A 30 11.03 2.68 18.78
N THR A 31 12.36 2.86 18.86
CA THR A 31 12.99 3.73 19.85
C THR A 31 12.47 5.16 19.78
N ASP A 32 12.39 5.70 18.56
CA ASP A 32 11.89 7.06 18.31
C ASP A 32 10.40 7.19 18.74
N LEU A 33 9.55 6.20 18.42
CA LEU A 33 8.14 6.19 18.82
C LEU A 33 7.94 6.09 20.32
N ARG A 34 8.70 5.22 21.01
CA ARG A 34 8.64 5.06 22.46
C ARG A 34 9.13 6.31 23.19
N ALA A 35 10.17 6.96 22.66
CA ALA A 35 10.66 8.24 23.19
C ALA A 35 9.62 9.37 23.08
N ALA A 36 8.73 9.29 22.09
CA ALA A 36 7.59 10.20 21.94
C ALA A 36 6.37 9.82 22.80
N GLY A 37 6.47 8.80 23.65
CA GLY A 37 5.40 8.36 24.54
C GLY A 37 4.45 7.31 23.96
N GLY A 38 4.73 6.81 22.77
CA GLY A 38 3.92 5.77 22.13
C GLY A 38 4.29 4.36 22.56
N GLU A 39 3.37 3.43 22.42
CA GLU A 39 3.61 2.00 22.63
C GLU A 39 3.83 1.32 21.27
N ALA A 40 5.00 0.77 21.04
CA ALA A 40 5.36 0.19 19.76
C ALA A 40 6.37 -0.97 19.90
N GLU A 41 6.34 -1.86 18.94
CA GLU A 41 7.34 -2.91 18.74
C GLU A 41 7.68 -3.10 17.25
N ALA A 42 8.71 -3.90 16.99
CA ALA A 42 9.15 -4.23 15.65
C ALA A 42 8.85 -5.69 15.32
N PHE A 43 8.42 -5.95 14.08
CA PHE A 43 8.30 -7.30 13.54
C PHE A 43 8.91 -7.36 12.13
N SER A 44 9.82 -8.30 11.91
CA SER A 44 10.41 -8.50 10.59
C SER A 44 9.48 -9.33 9.71
N CYS A 45 9.04 -8.75 8.57
CA CYS A 45 8.19 -9.45 7.62
C CYS A 45 8.53 -9.05 6.18
N ASP A 46 8.60 -10.03 5.28
CA ASP A 46 8.56 -9.82 3.84
C ASP A 46 7.16 -10.16 3.33
N VAL A 47 6.43 -9.16 2.84
CA VAL A 47 5.06 -9.35 2.34
C VAL A 47 4.98 -10.25 1.12
N SER A 48 6.09 -10.45 0.39
CA SER A 48 6.13 -11.42 -0.72
C SER A 48 6.12 -12.87 -0.24
N ASP A 49 6.46 -13.10 1.03
CA ASP A 49 6.40 -14.40 1.69
C ASP A 49 5.08 -14.55 2.48
N ARG A 50 4.28 -15.53 2.06
CA ARG A 50 2.97 -15.79 2.67
C ARG A 50 3.09 -16.22 4.14
N GLU A 51 4.04 -17.09 4.45
CA GLU A 51 4.21 -17.62 5.81
C GLU A 51 4.63 -16.50 6.76
N SER A 52 5.51 -15.61 6.31
CA SER A 52 5.91 -14.41 7.05
C SER A 52 4.71 -13.51 7.36
N CYS A 53 3.77 -13.33 6.42
CA CYS A 53 2.55 -12.55 6.64
C CYS A 53 1.62 -13.19 7.69
N PHE A 54 1.45 -14.52 7.65
CA PHE A 54 0.63 -15.23 8.63
C PHE A 54 1.28 -15.24 10.03
N ALA A 55 2.61 -15.34 10.10
CA ALA A 55 3.32 -15.21 11.37
C ALA A 55 3.14 -13.82 11.99
N LEU A 56 3.22 -12.76 11.16
CA LEU A 56 2.92 -11.38 11.60
C LEU A 56 1.48 -11.24 12.12
N ALA A 57 0.50 -11.75 11.36
CA ALA A 57 -0.91 -11.64 11.75
C ALA A 57 -1.20 -12.38 13.07
N LYS A 58 -0.62 -13.57 13.25
CA LYS A 58 -0.71 -14.32 14.51
C LYS A 58 -0.11 -13.53 15.66
N HIS A 59 1.10 -12.99 15.49
CA HIS A 59 1.76 -12.17 16.50
C HIS A 59 0.93 -10.92 16.86
N ALA A 60 0.38 -10.24 15.87
CA ALA A 60 -0.49 -9.08 16.10
C ALA A 60 -1.73 -9.44 16.95
N ALA A 61 -2.33 -10.60 16.72
CA ALA A 61 -3.47 -11.09 17.51
C ALA A 61 -3.09 -11.47 18.95
N GLU A 62 -1.85 -11.90 19.17
CA GLU A 62 -1.31 -12.18 20.52
C GLU A 62 -1.08 -10.87 21.31
N CYS A 63 -0.82 -9.76 20.63
CA CYS A 63 -0.64 -8.45 21.28
C CYS A 63 -1.97 -7.78 21.67
N GLY A 64 -3.08 -8.15 21.05
CA GLY A 64 -4.39 -7.59 21.35
C GLY A 64 -5.38 -7.60 20.17
N GLU A 65 -6.44 -6.81 20.27
CA GLU A 65 -7.40 -6.65 19.18
C GLU A 65 -6.81 -5.92 17.98
N VAL A 66 -6.74 -6.58 16.83
CA VAL A 66 -6.23 -5.99 15.60
C VAL A 66 -7.27 -5.08 14.95
N LYS A 67 -7.17 -3.79 15.17
CA LYS A 67 -8.11 -2.77 14.67
C LYS A 67 -7.69 -2.12 13.36
N ALA A 68 -6.40 -2.12 13.04
CA ALA A 68 -5.88 -1.43 11.86
C ALA A 68 -4.81 -2.24 11.15
N LEU A 69 -4.93 -2.35 9.82
CA LEU A 69 -3.86 -2.77 8.93
C LEU A 69 -3.57 -1.63 7.95
N LEU A 70 -2.41 -0.98 8.11
CA LEU A 70 -1.90 0.00 7.17
C LEU A 70 -0.84 -0.67 6.29
N HIS A 71 -1.24 -1.22 5.16
CA HIS A 71 -0.35 -1.86 4.19
C HIS A 71 0.29 -0.82 3.28
N ILE A 72 1.39 -0.23 3.75
CA ILE A 72 2.15 0.83 3.05
C ILE A 72 3.40 0.25 2.36
N ALA A 73 3.78 -0.98 2.71
CA ALA A 73 4.92 -1.66 2.12
C ALA A 73 4.77 -1.83 0.60
N GLY A 74 5.83 -1.56 -0.13
CA GLY A 74 5.86 -1.72 -1.59
C GLY A 74 7.21 -1.36 -2.17
N LEU A 75 7.43 -1.79 -3.41
CA LEU A 75 8.64 -1.52 -4.20
C LEU A 75 8.33 -0.48 -5.26
N SER A 76 9.23 0.49 -5.45
CA SER A 76 9.18 1.40 -6.60
C SER A 76 9.80 0.75 -7.85
N PRO A 77 9.61 1.33 -9.05
CA PRO A 77 10.19 0.81 -10.29
C PRO A 77 11.72 0.65 -10.25
N HIS A 78 12.42 1.45 -9.44
CA HIS A 78 13.89 1.44 -9.30
C HIS A 78 14.41 0.38 -8.30
N MET A 79 13.52 -0.37 -7.64
CA MET A 79 13.90 -1.32 -6.57
C MET A 79 13.97 -2.79 -7.03
N GLY A 80 13.72 -3.06 -8.31
CA GLY A 80 13.78 -4.41 -8.86
C GLY A 80 13.29 -4.52 -10.29
N ASP A 81 13.36 -5.73 -10.82
CA ASP A 81 12.75 -6.05 -12.10
C ASP A 81 11.22 -6.17 -12.01
N ALA A 82 10.57 -6.37 -13.15
CA ALA A 82 9.12 -6.45 -13.24
C ALA A 82 8.53 -7.58 -12.38
N GLU A 83 9.19 -8.74 -12.30
CA GLU A 83 8.69 -9.87 -11.50
C GLU A 83 8.75 -9.57 -10.01
N LYS A 84 9.89 -9.07 -9.53
CA LYS A 84 10.07 -8.69 -8.13
C LYS A 84 9.04 -7.63 -7.69
N ILE A 85 8.78 -6.64 -8.55
CA ILE A 85 7.78 -5.60 -8.28
C ILE A 85 6.37 -6.20 -8.20
N LEU A 86 5.99 -7.07 -9.14
CA LEU A 86 4.68 -7.71 -9.13
C LEU A 86 4.49 -8.65 -7.94
N ARG A 87 5.51 -9.44 -7.61
CA ARG A 87 5.44 -10.32 -6.41
C ARG A 87 5.36 -9.51 -5.13
N GLY A 88 6.19 -8.48 -4.98
CA GLY A 88 6.19 -7.62 -3.78
C GLY A 88 4.91 -6.81 -3.62
N ASN A 89 4.45 -6.16 -4.69
CA ASN A 89 3.31 -5.24 -4.59
C ASN A 89 1.96 -5.94 -4.77
N ALA A 90 1.78 -6.76 -5.82
CA ALA A 90 0.49 -7.37 -6.09
C ALA A 90 0.27 -8.62 -5.23
N LEU A 91 1.19 -9.59 -5.26
CA LEU A 91 1.04 -10.80 -4.47
C LEU A 91 1.24 -10.53 -2.97
N GLY A 92 2.11 -9.57 -2.61
CA GLY A 92 2.28 -9.11 -1.24
C GLY A 92 0.98 -8.56 -0.64
N THR A 93 0.21 -7.79 -1.41
CA THR A 93 -1.13 -7.31 -0.97
C THR A 93 -2.09 -8.49 -0.72
N VAL A 94 -2.09 -9.50 -1.59
CA VAL A 94 -2.91 -10.70 -1.36
C VAL A 94 -2.50 -11.43 -0.08
N ASN A 95 -1.19 -11.59 0.13
CA ASN A 95 -0.67 -12.33 1.29
C ASN A 95 -1.05 -11.66 2.60
N ILE A 96 -0.82 -10.35 2.69
CA ILE A 96 -1.06 -9.61 3.93
C ILE A 96 -2.56 -9.51 4.24
N ASN A 97 -3.40 -9.24 3.22
CA ASN A 97 -4.84 -9.16 3.42
C ASN A 97 -5.44 -10.51 3.78
N ASP A 98 -4.97 -11.61 3.17
CA ASP A 98 -5.41 -12.96 3.54
C ASP A 98 -5.04 -13.30 4.99
N ALA A 99 -3.81 -12.97 5.42
CA ALA A 99 -3.35 -13.23 6.77
C ALA A 99 -4.15 -12.41 7.81
N PHE A 100 -4.34 -11.13 7.55
CA PHE A 100 -5.05 -10.25 8.47
C PHE A 100 -6.56 -10.44 8.46
N TYR A 101 -7.14 -10.98 7.38
CA TYR A 101 -8.55 -11.37 7.39
C TYR A 101 -8.90 -12.30 8.54
N GLU A 102 -7.99 -13.19 8.93
CA GLU A 102 -8.24 -14.16 10.01
C GLU A 102 -8.32 -13.48 11.39
N VAL A 103 -7.59 -12.39 11.59
CA VAL A 103 -7.34 -11.80 12.92
C VAL A 103 -7.93 -10.41 13.13
N MET A 104 -8.41 -9.74 12.06
CA MET A 104 -9.03 -8.41 12.20
C MET A 104 -10.27 -8.46 13.09
N ALA A 105 -10.32 -7.58 14.08
CA ALA A 105 -11.46 -7.40 14.97
C ALA A 105 -12.58 -6.59 14.30
N PRO A 106 -13.86 -6.83 14.65
CA PRO A 106 -14.99 -6.01 14.19
C PRO A 106 -14.78 -4.52 14.47
N GLY A 107 -15.21 -3.66 13.56
CA GLY A 107 -14.97 -2.21 13.60
C GLY A 107 -13.60 -1.80 13.07
N GLY A 108 -12.73 -2.77 12.71
CA GLY A 108 -11.40 -2.51 12.18
C GLY A 108 -11.38 -1.96 10.75
N CYS A 109 -10.19 -1.56 10.31
CA CYS A 109 -9.95 -1.00 8.99
C CYS A 109 -8.67 -1.53 8.34
N VAL A 110 -8.78 -1.99 7.10
CA VAL A 110 -7.67 -2.36 6.23
C VAL A 110 -7.50 -1.26 5.17
N ILE A 111 -6.29 -0.72 5.06
CA ILE A 111 -5.95 0.31 4.09
C ILE A 111 -4.75 -0.16 3.27
N ASP A 112 -4.99 -0.45 1.99
CA ASP A 112 -3.95 -0.81 1.03
C ASP A 112 -3.43 0.42 0.30
N THR A 113 -2.12 0.57 0.17
CA THR A 113 -1.52 1.73 -0.49
C THR A 113 -1.24 1.45 -1.96
N SER A 114 -1.96 2.15 -2.82
CA SER A 114 -1.76 2.16 -4.27
C SER A 114 -0.74 3.24 -4.69
N SER A 115 -0.91 3.85 -5.84
CA SER A 115 -0.15 4.97 -6.39
C SER A 115 -0.94 5.64 -7.52
N MET A 116 -0.74 6.94 -7.74
CA MET A 116 -1.29 7.64 -8.91
C MET A 116 -0.90 6.99 -10.25
N SER A 117 0.22 6.25 -10.31
CA SER A 117 0.62 5.50 -11.51
C SER A 117 -0.43 4.49 -11.99
N ALA A 118 -1.30 4.01 -11.09
CA ALA A 118 -2.44 3.16 -11.44
C ALA A 118 -3.46 3.85 -12.36
N TYR A 119 -3.56 5.17 -12.26
CA TYR A 119 -4.47 6.00 -13.06
C TYR A 119 -3.79 6.61 -14.29
N LEU A 120 -2.48 6.88 -14.21
CA LEU A 120 -1.74 7.52 -15.29
C LEU A 120 -1.45 6.57 -16.45
N ALA A 121 -1.37 5.26 -16.20
CA ALA A 121 -1.23 4.26 -17.23
C ALA A 121 -2.58 4.01 -17.96
N PRO A 122 -2.58 3.77 -19.29
CA PRO A 122 -3.80 3.55 -20.05
C PRO A 122 -4.63 2.38 -19.49
N GLN A 123 -5.89 2.63 -19.14
CA GLN A 123 -6.73 1.65 -18.45
C GLN A 123 -7.02 0.39 -19.30
N PHE A 124 -7.04 0.51 -20.62
CA PHE A 124 -7.29 -0.62 -21.53
C PHE A 124 -6.16 -1.67 -21.55
N ILE A 125 -4.95 -1.29 -21.09
CA ILE A 125 -3.84 -2.24 -20.99
C ILE A 125 -3.85 -3.02 -19.66
N MET A 126 -4.67 -2.64 -18.67
CA MET A 126 -4.71 -3.28 -17.38
C MET A 126 -5.30 -4.70 -17.48
N PRO A 127 -4.60 -5.75 -17.01
CA PRO A 127 -5.01 -7.14 -17.18
C PRO A 127 -6.07 -7.57 -16.15
N GLN A 128 -7.19 -6.84 -16.04
CA GLN A 128 -8.21 -7.05 -15.02
C GLN A 128 -8.78 -8.47 -15.03
N GLY A 129 -8.87 -9.12 -16.20
CA GLY A 129 -9.27 -10.53 -16.29
C GLY A 129 -8.33 -11.51 -15.58
N ALA A 130 -7.04 -11.14 -15.40
CA ALA A 130 -6.08 -11.94 -14.65
C ALA A 130 -6.19 -11.74 -13.13
N TYR A 131 -6.75 -10.63 -12.67
CA TYR A 131 -6.80 -10.28 -11.23
C TYR A 131 -7.58 -11.32 -10.40
N LYS A 132 -8.60 -11.93 -11.00
CA LYS A 132 -9.39 -13.00 -10.36
C LYS A 132 -8.57 -14.25 -10.00
N LEU A 133 -7.39 -14.43 -10.60
CA LEU A 133 -6.49 -15.55 -10.32
C LEU A 133 -5.66 -15.35 -9.04
N ALA A 134 -5.63 -14.14 -8.48
CA ALA A 134 -4.73 -13.78 -7.39
C ALA A 134 -4.78 -14.73 -6.17
N ARG A 135 -5.94 -15.33 -5.89
CA ARG A 135 -6.13 -16.32 -4.81
C ARG A 135 -6.21 -17.76 -5.30
N THR A 136 -6.65 -17.99 -6.53
CA THR A 136 -6.92 -19.34 -7.04
C THR A 136 -5.75 -19.98 -7.75
N ASP A 137 -4.88 -19.17 -8.40
CA ASP A 137 -3.70 -19.64 -9.12
C ASP A 137 -2.65 -18.51 -9.17
N ARG A 138 -1.86 -18.40 -8.11
CA ARG A 138 -0.91 -17.33 -7.86
C ARG A 138 0.20 -17.24 -8.91
N GLU A 139 0.72 -18.38 -9.35
CA GLU A 139 1.78 -18.40 -10.37
C GLU A 139 1.24 -18.00 -11.75
N LYS A 140 0.05 -18.46 -12.11
CA LYS A 140 -0.62 -18.03 -13.34
C LYS A 140 -1.00 -16.56 -13.29
N PHE A 141 -1.40 -16.04 -12.12
CA PHE A 141 -1.62 -14.62 -11.90
C PHE A 141 -0.36 -13.82 -12.23
N ILE A 142 0.76 -14.09 -11.56
CA ILE A 142 2.03 -13.38 -11.80
C ILE A 142 2.48 -13.52 -13.26
N LYS A 143 2.40 -14.74 -13.84
CA LYS A 143 2.75 -14.96 -15.24
C LYS A 143 1.93 -14.08 -16.21
N LYS A 144 0.63 -13.92 -15.96
CA LYS A 144 -0.22 -13.05 -16.79
C LYS A 144 0.08 -11.57 -16.61
N LEU A 145 0.39 -11.11 -15.39
CA LEU A 145 0.82 -9.74 -15.14
C LEU A 145 2.17 -9.45 -15.81
N LEU A 146 3.13 -10.37 -15.72
CA LEU A 146 4.43 -10.27 -16.40
C LEU A 146 4.29 -10.21 -17.92
N ALA A 147 3.45 -11.06 -18.51
CA ALA A 147 3.18 -11.03 -19.94
C ALA A 147 2.61 -9.67 -20.36
N ARG A 148 1.78 -9.05 -19.54
CA ARG A 148 1.27 -7.70 -19.80
C ARG A 148 2.35 -6.63 -19.65
N ALA A 149 3.19 -6.70 -18.62
CA ALA A 149 4.31 -5.77 -18.45
C ALA A 149 5.33 -5.88 -19.58
N SER A 150 5.46 -7.06 -20.20
CA SER A 150 6.40 -7.33 -21.31
C SER A 150 6.03 -6.67 -22.63
N ILE A 151 4.86 -6.03 -22.76
CA ILE A 151 4.52 -5.23 -23.96
C ILE A 151 5.36 -3.95 -24.03
N ALA A 152 5.88 -3.47 -22.89
CA ALA A 152 6.76 -2.32 -22.84
C ALA A 152 8.21 -2.71 -23.24
N PRO A 153 9.01 -1.76 -23.77
CA PRO A 153 10.45 -1.92 -23.92
C PRO A 153 11.09 -2.37 -22.62
N LYS A 154 12.20 -3.11 -22.71
CA LYS A 154 12.83 -3.78 -21.55
C LYS A 154 13.08 -2.83 -20.38
N GLU A 155 13.53 -1.62 -20.66
CA GLU A 155 13.86 -0.57 -19.69
C GLU A 155 12.63 -0.01 -19.00
N ALA A 156 11.49 0.01 -19.67
CA ALA A 156 10.21 0.53 -19.16
C ALA A 156 9.34 -0.54 -18.46
N ARG A 157 9.71 -1.83 -18.56
CA ARG A 157 8.94 -2.94 -17.96
C ARG A 157 8.73 -2.80 -16.45
N PRO A 158 9.73 -2.40 -15.65
CA PRO A 158 9.53 -2.19 -14.22
C PRO A 158 8.49 -1.12 -13.92
N GLY A 159 8.48 -0.02 -14.69
CA GLY A 159 7.47 1.05 -14.57
C GLY A 159 6.05 0.57 -14.88
N LEU A 160 5.88 -0.18 -15.98
CA LEU A 160 4.58 -0.74 -16.32
C LEU A 160 4.13 -1.82 -15.33
N ALA A 161 5.04 -2.68 -14.85
CA ALA A 161 4.75 -3.66 -13.80
C ALA A 161 4.30 -2.99 -12.50
N TYR A 162 4.93 -1.87 -12.15
CA TYR A 162 4.53 -1.05 -11.01
C TYR A 162 3.12 -0.50 -11.19
N ALA A 163 2.81 0.13 -12.33
CA ALA A 163 1.47 0.64 -12.61
C ALA A 163 0.40 -0.46 -12.56
N ILE A 164 0.67 -1.63 -13.16
CA ILE A 164 -0.21 -2.80 -13.11
C ILE A 164 -0.40 -3.27 -11.67
N SER A 165 0.68 -3.36 -10.88
CA SER A 165 0.59 -3.79 -9.48
C SER A 165 -0.26 -2.84 -8.64
N LYS A 166 -0.10 -1.53 -8.84
CA LYS A 166 -0.85 -0.51 -8.10
C LYS A 166 -2.32 -0.43 -8.54
N HIS A 167 -2.59 -0.63 -9.82
CA HIS A 167 -3.97 -0.79 -10.31
C HIS A 167 -4.63 -2.05 -9.71
N PHE A 168 -3.88 -3.15 -9.61
CA PHE A 168 -4.37 -4.36 -8.94
C PHE A 168 -4.73 -4.09 -7.47
N VAL A 169 -3.93 -3.33 -6.72
CA VAL A 169 -4.20 -2.97 -5.31
C VAL A 169 -5.57 -2.28 -5.18
N ILE A 170 -5.87 -1.32 -6.05
CA ILE A 170 -7.19 -0.63 -6.06
C ILE A 170 -8.32 -1.63 -6.31
N TRP A 171 -8.17 -2.45 -7.35
CA TRP A 171 -9.17 -3.46 -7.70
C TRP A 171 -9.37 -4.46 -6.56
N PHE A 172 -8.28 -4.88 -5.92
CA PHE A 172 -8.29 -5.87 -4.85
C PHE A 172 -8.98 -5.34 -3.61
N ALA A 173 -8.63 -4.15 -3.13
CA ALA A 173 -9.26 -3.52 -1.98
C ALA A 173 -10.78 -3.34 -2.19
N LYS A 174 -11.20 -2.90 -3.40
CA LYS A 174 -12.61 -2.78 -3.75
C LYS A 174 -13.36 -4.11 -3.73
N THR A 175 -12.75 -5.16 -4.27
CA THR A 175 -13.37 -6.50 -4.31
C THR A 175 -13.34 -7.21 -2.96
N ASP A 176 -12.33 -6.92 -2.14
CA ASP A 176 -12.17 -7.50 -0.81
C ASP A 176 -13.07 -6.84 0.26
N ALA A 177 -13.59 -5.67 -0.04
CA ALA A 177 -14.49 -4.96 0.87
C ALA A 177 -15.72 -5.79 1.29
N ALA A 178 -16.30 -6.59 0.38
CA ALA A 178 -17.41 -7.48 0.72
C ALA A 178 -16.99 -8.60 1.68
N ARG A 179 -15.77 -9.15 1.48
CA ARG A 179 -15.22 -10.20 2.33
C ARG A 179 -14.94 -9.67 3.75
N PHE A 180 -14.23 -8.55 3.86
CA PHE A 180 -13.96 -7.91 5.16
C PHE A 180 -15.24 -7.38 5.81
N GLY A 181 -16.18 -6.85 5.03
CA GLY A 181 -17.47 -6.37 5.50
C GLY A 181 -18.30 -7.43 6.20
N ALA A 182 -18.19 -8.71 5.79
CA ALA A 182 -18.83 -9.84 6.47
C ALA A 182 -18.34 -10.02 7.93
N LYS A 183 -17.18 -9.46 8.28
CA LYS A 183 -16.62 -9.40 9.64
C LYS A 183 -16.82 -8.02 10.30
N ASN A 184 -17.58 -7.12 9.69
CA ASN A 184 -17.69 -5.73 10.12
C ASN A 184 -16.33 -4.99 10.12
N VAL A 185 -15.49 -5.27 9.13
CA VAL A 185 -14.19 -4.62 8.91
C VAL A 185 -14.25 -3.84 7.60
N ARG A 186 -13.77 -2.61 7.59
CA ARG A 186 -13.67 -1.79 6.38
C ARG A 186 -12.40 -2.17 5.60
N CYS A 187 -12.49 -2.18 4.27
CA CYS A 187 -11.35 -2.41 3.40
C CYS A 187 -11.39 -1.38 2.26
N LEU A 188 -10.34 -0.62 2.11
CA LEU A 188 -10.23 0.44 1.10
C LEU A 188 -8.78 0.64 0.66
N SER A 189 -8.56 1.40 -0.40
CA SER A 189 -7.22 1.80 -0.82
C SER A 189 -7.02 3.31 -0.72
N VAL A 190 -5.75 3.70 -0.55
CA VAL A 190 -5.29 5.08 -0.66
C VAL A 190 -4.30 5.15 -1.81
N THR A 191 -4.49 6.12 -2.70
CA THR A 191 -3.65 6.38 -3.86
C THR A 191 -2.86 7.67 -3.65
N PRO A 192 -1.60 7.59 -3.17
CA PRO A 192 -0.73 8.75 -3.06
C PRO A 192 -0.19 9.19 -4.43
N GLY A 193 0.03 10.50 -4.56
CA GLY A 193 0.91 11.10 -5.54
C GLY A 193 2.37 11.09 -5.10
N ASN A 194 3.13 12.09 -5.51
CA ASN A 194 4.51 12.28 -5.08
C ASN A 194 4.58 12.94 -3.69
N PHE A 195 5.31 12.30 -2.80
CA PHE A 195 5.57 12.77 -1.44
C PHE A 195 7.07 12.89 -1.18
N ASP A 196 7.49 13.87 -0.39
CA ASP A 196 8.87 14.08 0.03
C ASP A 196 9.32 12.97 0.98
N THR A 197 9.75 11.85 0.42
CA THR A 197 10.20 10.65 1.13
C THR A 197 11.51 10.15 0.54
N PRO A 198 12.30 9.33 1.29
CA PRO A 198 13.48 8.70 0.72
C PRO A 198 13.21 7.86 -0.54
N MET A 199 12.01 7.26 -0.66
CA MET A 199 11.60 6.55 -1.88
C MET A 199 11.28 7.54 -3.01
N GLY A 200 10.58 8.64 -2.71
CA GLY A 200 10.28 9.69 -3.70
C GLY A 200 11.53 10.38 -4.23
N ALA A 201 12.59 10.47 -3.43
CA ALA A 201 13.88 11.02 -3.87
C ALA A 201 14.55 10.18 -4.97
N LEU A 202 14.28 8.86 -5.04
CA LEU A 202 14.75 7.99 -6.12
C LEU A 202 14.05 8.27 -7.46
N GLU A 203 12.94 8.99 -7.43
CA GLU A 203 12.08 9.30 -8.57
C GLU A 203 12.01 10.83 -8.83
N SER A 204 13.03 11.59 -8.37
CA SER A 204 13.01 13.06 -8.34
C SER A 204 12.76 13.70 -9.72
N GLU A 205 13.35 13.20 -10.80
CA GLU A 205 13.14 13.71 -12.15
C GLU A 205 11.67 13.54 -12.61
N GLN A 206 11.08 12.38 -12.35
CA GLN A 206 9.66 12.13 -12.65
C GLN A 206 8.76 12.96 -11.73
N ALA A 207 9.13 13.13 -10.46
CA ALA A 207 8.40 13.95 -9.50
C ALA A 207 8.30 15.41 -9.98
N ASP A 208 9.37 15.97 -10.55
CA ASP A 208 9.38 17.34 -11.07
C ASP A 208 8.49 17.51 -12.31
N VAL A 209 8.37 16.48 -13.15
CA VAL A 209 7.40 16.48 -14.26
C VAL A 209 5.98 16.52 -13.71
N PHE A 210 5.64 15.67 -12.76
CA PHE A 210 4.28 15.61 -12.21
C PHE A 210 3.90 16.85 -11.38
N LYS A 211 4.86 17.55 -10.77
CA LYS A 211 4.60 18.87 -10.14
C LYS A 211 3.97 19.88 -11.10
N LYS A 212 4.34 19.83 -12.40
CA LYS A 212 3.77 20.73 -13.42
C LYS A 212 2.27 20.49 -13.62
N TYR A 213 1.83 19.22 -13.48
CA TYR A 213 0.43 18.84 -13.63
C TYR A 213 -0.35 18.93 -12.31
N SER A 214 0.31 18.84 -11.16
CA SER A 214 -0.34 18.99 -9.85
C SER A 214 -1.00 20.37 -9.71
N ALA A 215 -2.23 20.41 -9.24
CA ALA A 215 -2.93 21.65 -8.92
C ALA A 215 -2.22 22.45 -7.82
N LEU A 216 -1.63 21.75 -6.85
CA LEU A 216 -0.94 22.35 -5.70
C LEU A 216 0.52 22.73 -6.00
N LYS A 217 1.08 22.36 -7.17
CA LYS A 217 2.45 22.69 -7.64
C LYS A 217 3.58 22.33 -6.66
N ARG A 218 3.39 21.31 -5.85
CA ARG A 218 4.37 20.80 -4.89
C ARG A 218 4.18 19.29 -4.67
N ASN A 219 5.17 18.65 -4.08
CA ASN A 219 4.99 17.32 -3.48
C ASN A 219 4.17 17.42 -2.19
N GLY A 220 3.53 16.31 -1.81
CA GLY A 220 2.95 16.15 -0.49
C GLY A 220 4.03 15.93 0.57
N ARG A 221 3.77 16.36 1.79
CA ARG A 221 4.61 16.04 2.94
C ARG A 221 4.19 14.71 3.56
N PRO A 222 5.12 13.90 4.08
CA PRO A 222 4.80 12.63 4.73
C PRO A 222 3.72 12.74 5.81
N GLU A 223 3.67 13.86 6.53
CA GLU A 223 2.70 14.13 7.60
C GLU A 223 1.28 14.31 7.05
N GLU A 224 1.15 14.84 5.83
CA GLU A 224 -0.17 15.05 5.21
C GLU A 224 -0.85 13.72 4.89
N ILE A 225 -0.11 12.74 4.33
CA ILE A 225 -0.68 11.41 4.06
C ILE A 225 -0.82 10.57 5.33
N ALA A 226 0.05 10.78 6.32
CA ALA A 226 -0.08 10.17 7.63
C ALA A 226 -1.38 10.60 8.33
N ALA A 227 -1.72 11.89 8.26
CA ALA A 227 -2.99 12.41 8.77
C ALA A 227 -4.20 11.75 8.08
N LEU A 228 -4.14 11.54 6.75
CA LEU A 228 -5.19 10.82 6.03
C LEU A 228 -5.33 9.37 6.53
N PHE A 229 -4.23 8.63 6.66
CA PHE A 229 -4.27 7.26 7.18
C PHE A 229 -4.90 7.20 8.57
N THR A 230 -4.48 8.09 9.47
CA THR A 230 -5.01 8.14 10.84
C THR A 230 -6.50 8.51 10.86
N MET A 231 -6.91 9.51 10.08
CA MET A 231 -8.32 9.90 9.96
C MET A 231 -9.19 8.75 9.46
N LEU A 232 -8.69 7.93 8.52
CA LEU A 232 -9.43 6.79 7.98
C LEU A 232 -9.65 5.67 9.01
N LEU A 233 -8.94 5.66 10.13
CA LEU A 233 -9.17 4.71 11.22
C LEU A 233 -10.34 5.14 12.13
N ASP A 234 -10.82 6.37 12.02
CA ASP A 234 -11.94 6.90 12.83
C ASP A 234 -13.21 6.07 12.61
N GLU A 235 -13.80 5.59 13.69
CA GLU A 235 -15.03 4.78 13.68
C GLU A 235 -16.24 5.54 13.12
N ARG A 236 -16.22 6.88 13.18
CA ARG A 236 -17.26 7.75 12.57
C ARG A 236 -17.31 7.60 11.04
N LEU A 237 -16.26 7.09 10.43
CA LEU A 237 -16.20 6.74 9.01
C LEU A 237 -16.65 5.30 8.73
N GLY A 238 -17.42 4.68 9.64
CA GLY A 238 -17.82 3.28 9.60
C GLY A 238 -18.55 2.82 8.32
N PHE A 239 -19.11 3.75 7.53
CA PHE A 239 -19.75 3.45 6.24
C PHE A 239 -18.81 3.63 5.03
N LEU A 240 -17.55 4.03 5.23
CA LEU A 240 -16.57 4.23 4.18
C LEU A 240 -15.76 2.96 3.93
N THR A 241 -16.10 2.20 2.89
CA THR A 241 -15.40 0.97 2.48
C THR A 241 -15.51 0.77 0.96
N GLY A 242 -14.70 -0.12 0.37
CA GLY A 242 -14.80 -0.50 -1.04
C GLY A 242 -14.45 0.61 -2.03
N THR A 243 -13.71 1.61 -1.61
CA THR A 243 -13.34 2.77 -2.41
C THR A 243 -11.83 2.98 -2.48
N ASP A 244 -11.39 3.85 -3.38
CA ASP A 244 -10.02 4.35 -3.45
C ASP A 244 -10.02 5.86 -3.17
N ILE A 245 -9.13 6.31 -2.30
CA ILE A 245 -9.00 7.71 -1.93
C ILE A 245 -7.70 8.24 -2.51
N ILE A 246 -7.82 9.17 -3.47
CA ILE A 246 -6.67 9.77 -4.16
C ILE A 246 -6.19 10.98 -3.35
N MET A 247 -4.89 11.01 -3.04
CA MET A 247 -4.20 12.13 -2.40
C MET A 247 -2.91 12.44 -3.15
N ASP A 248 -3.01 13.18 -4.25
CA ASP A 248 -1.95 13.38 -5.24
C ASP A 248 -1.71 14.85 -5.63
N GLY A 249 -2.30 15.78 -4.91
CA GLY A 249 -2.21 17.21 -5.22
C GLY A 249 -2.95 17.60 -6.52
N GLY A 250 -3.83 16.71 -7.03
CA GLY A 250 -4.64 16.96 -8.23
C GLY A 250 -3.99 16.51 -9.54
N VAL A 251 -2.95 15.67 -9.51
CA VAL A 251 -2.28 15.16 -10.73
C VAL A 251 -3.22 14.32 -11.57
N VAL A 252 -3.88 13.33 -10.98
CA VAL A 252 -4.86 12.46 -11.70
C VAL A 252 -6.01 13.29 -12.27
N ALA A 253 -6.51 14.27 -11.52
CA ALA A 253 -7.60 15.13 -11.95
C ALA A 253 -7.22 16.05 -13.14
N SER A 254 -5.92 16.33 -13.33
CA SER A 254 -5.45 17.13 -14.47
C SER A 254 -5.51 16.42 -15.82
N GLY A 255 -5.76 15.10 -15.82
CA GLY A 255 -5.70 14.27 -17.03
C GLY A 255 -4.27 13.98 -17.51
N ALA A 256 -3.26 14.23 -16.67
CA ALA A 256 -1.88 13.86 -16.97
C ALA A 256 -1.80 12.36 -17.29
N THR A 257 -1.09 12.02 -18.37
CA THR A 257 -0.72 10.65 -18.71
C THR A 257 0.77 10.48 -18.50
N ALA A 258 1.20 9.28 -18.16
CA ALA A 258 2.62 8.95 -18.15
C ALA A 258 3.08 8.89 -19.62
N GLU A 259 3.82 9.91 -20.06
CA GLU A 259 4.52 9.91 -21.36
C GLU A 259 5.74 9.00 -21.32
#